data_da8c6db5562e60f87fdb5eb5c41e3438
#
_entry.id   da8c6db5562e60f87fdb5eb5c41e3438
#
_cell.length_a   1.000
_cell.length_b   1.000
_cell.length_c   1.000
_cell.angle_alpha   90.00
_cell.angle_beta   90.00
_cell.angle_gamma   90.00
#
_symmetry.space_group_name_H-M   'P 1'
#
loop_
_entity.id
_entity.type
_entity.pdbx_description
1 polymer ?
#
loop_
_entity_poly.entity_id
_entity_poly.type
_entity_poly.pdbx_seq_one_letter_code
_entity_poly.pdbx_strand_id
1 'polypeptide(L)'
;MQTVRKTNLFIQAGAFSRFDNANRVRARLTAAGPVKISSVLVNGRDLFRVRVGPLSNVAEADRILDSVIRAGYQNARIIIE
;
A
#
# COMPACT_ATOMS: atom_id res chain seq x y z
N MET A 1 -26.40 -12.37 17.52
CA MET A 1 -25.58 -12.56 16.35
C MET A 1 -24.35 -11.72 16.39
N GLN A 2 -23.24 -12.33 16.09
CA GLN A 2 -21.98 -11.64 16.18
C GLN A 2 -21.56 -11.12 14.82
N THR A 3 -21.19 -9.85 14.78
CA THR A 3 -20.68 -9.26 13.56
C THR A 3 -19.16 -9.42 13.53
N VAL A 4 -18.68 -10.04 12.47
CA VAL A 4 -17.24 -10.16 12.28
C VAL A 4 -16.77 -8.93 11.52
N ARG A 5 -15.94 -8.15 12.16
CA ARG A 5 -15.37 -6.98 11.52
C ARG A 5 -14.15 -7.42 10.73
N LYS A 6 -14.19 -7.18 9.42
CA LYS A 6 -13.04 -7.47 8.59
C LYS A 6 -12.01 -6.37 8.74
N THR A 7 -10.83 -6.75 9.15
CA THR A 7 -9.71 -5.84 9.19
C THR A 7 -8.87 -6.10 7.95
N ASN A 8 -8.66 -5.07 7.16
CA ASN A 8 -7.82 -5.17 5.98
C ASN A 8 -6.43 -4.64 6.28
N LEU A 9 -5.44 -5.39 5.85
CA LEU A 9 -4.06 -4.99 5.97
C LEU A 9 -3.55 -4.56 4.61
N PHE A 10 -2.84 -3.45 4.58
CA PHE A 10 -2.22 -2.93 3.37
C PHE A 10 -0.76 -2.63 3.64
N ILE A 11 0.07 -2.74 2.61
CA ILE A 11 1.44 -2.24 2.68
C ILE A 11 1.45 -0.95 1.88
N GLN A 12 1.70 0.15 2.55
CA GLN A 12 1.83 1.45 1.88
C GLN A 12 3.29 1.65 1.50
N ALA A 13 3.55 1.61 0.20
CA ALA A 13 4.92 1.75 -0.30
C ALA A 13 5.38 3.21 -0.28
N GLY A 14 4.46 4.13 -0.45
CA GLY A 14 4.80 5.54 -0.44
C GLY A 14 3.60 6.39 -0.82
N ALA A 15 3.81 7.69 -0.77
CA ALA A 15 2.83 8.68 -1.16
C ALA A 15 3.52 9.72 -2.03
N PHE A 16 2.87 10.10 -3.12
CA PHE A 16 3.50 10.91 -4.15
C PHE A 16 2.57 12.05 -4.55
N SER A 17 3.16 13.21 -4.82
CA SER A 17 2.37 14.37 -5.25
C SER A 17 2.01 14.28 -6.73
N ARG A 18 2.66 13.42 -7.50
CA ARG A 18 2.39 13.24 -8.92
C ARG A 18 1.91 11.84 -9.21
N PHE A 19 0.81 11.75 -9.95
CA PHE A 19 0.25 10.44 -10.30
C PHE A 19 1.25 9.59 -11.09
N ASP A 20 2.03 10.19 -11.98
CA ASP A 20 2.99 9.45 -12.80
C ASP A 20 4.00 8.70 -11.95
N ASN A 21 4.47 9.34 -10.88
CA ASN A 21 5.41 8.69 -9.97
C ASN A 21 4.75 7.54 -9.23
N ALA A 22 3.53 7.74 -8.74
CA ALA A 22 2.77 6.70 -8.07
C ALA A 22 2.51 5.51 -9.00
N ASN A 23 2.14 5.80 -10.25
CA ASN A 23 1.86 4.76 -11.24
C ASN A 23 3.10 3.94 -11.56
N ARG A 24 4.26 4.57 -11.61
CA ARG A 24 5.52 3.88 -11.84
C ARG A 24 5.84 2.91 -10.72
N VAL A 25 5.61 3.34 -9.46
CA VAL A 25 5.81 2.49 -8.30
C VAL A 25 4.81 1.34 -8.31
N ARG A 26 3.55 1.62 -8.63
CA ARG A 26 2.52 0.59 -8.74
C ARG A 26 2.95 -0.50 -9.72
N ALA A 27 3.46 -0.09 -10.89
CA ALA A 27 3.88 -1.05 -11.90
C ALA A 27 5.03 -1.94 -11.42
N ARG A 28 5.94 -1.39 -10.63
CA ARG A 28 7.07 -2.16 -10.09
C ARG A 28 6.66 -3.15 -9.02
N LEU A 29 5.56 -2.90 -8.34
CA LEU A 29 5.15 -3.72 -7.20
C LEU A 29 4.07 -4.75 -7.55
N THR A 30 3.64 -4.83 -8.79
CA THR A 30 2.58 -5.77 -9.18
C THR A 30 2.94 -7.22 -8.90
N ALA A 31 4.21 -7.56 -8.92
CA ALA A 31 4.65 -8.93 -8.62
C ALA A 31 4.46 -9.29 -7.14
N ALA A 32 4.37 -8.30 -6.26
CA ALA A 32 4.21 -8.54 -4.84
C ALA A 32 2.76 -8.84 -4.45
N GLY A 33 1.81 -8.44 -5.27
CA GLY A 33 0.39 -8.64 -5.01
C GLY A 33 -0.45 -7.57 -5.67
N PRO A 34 -1.74 -7.50 -5.34
CA PRO A 34 -2.60 -6.46 -5.91
C PRO A 34 -2.17 -5.09 -5.40
N VAL A 35 -1.97 -4.16 -6.31
CA VAL A 35 -1.49 -2.82 -5.98
C VAL A 35 -2.52 -1.80 -6.44
N LYS A 36 -2.83 -0.87 -5.57
CA LYS A 36 -3.80 0.19 -5.84
C LYS A 36 -3.21 1.55 -5.51
N ILE A 37 -3.62 2.55 -6.26
CA ILE A 37 -3.32 3.94 -5.97
C ILE A 37 -4.61 4.54 -5.42
N SER A 38 -4.51 5.20 -4.27
CA SER A 38 -5.63 5.95 -3.73
C SER A 38 -5.22 7.39 -3.52
N SER A 39 -6.09 8.29 -3.96
CA SER A 39 -5.84 9.71 -3.85
C SER A 39 -6.44 10.26 -2.56
N VAL A 40 -5.67 11.07 -1.84
CA VAL A 40 -6.18 11.80 -0.68
C VAL A 40 -5.83 13.27 -0.84
N LEU A 41 -6.68 14.11 -0.31
CA LEU A 41 -6.46 15.55 -0.35
C LEU A 41 -5.74 15.98 0.93
N VAL A 42 -4.57 16.58 0.77
CA VAL A 42 -3.76 17.06 1.89
C VAL A 42 -3.40 18.51 1.60
N ASN A 43 -3.84 19.42 2.45
CA ASN A 43 -3.57 20.84 2.30
C ASN A 43 -3.94 21.37 0.90
N GLY A 44 -5.08 20.92 0.38
CA GLY A 44 -5.57 21.35 -0.92
C GLY A 44 -4.90 20.72 -2.12
N ARG A 45 -4.04 19.73 -1.91
CA ARG A 45 -3.34 19.04 -2.98
C ARG A 45 -3.61 17.55 -2.94
N ASP A 46 -3.69 16.93 -4.10
CA ASP A 46 -3.82 15.48 -4.19
C ASP A 46 -2.50 14.81 -3.83
N LEU A 47 -2.60 13.80 -2.97
CA LEU A 47 -1.48 12.93 -2.65
C LEU A 47 -1.87 11.52 -3.04
N PHE A 48 -1.03 10.87 -3.84
CA PHE A 48 -1.30 9.55 -4.39
C PHE A 48 -0.55 8.50 -3.59
N ARG A 49 -1.31 7.66 -2.87
CA ARG A 49 -0.74 6.62 -2.02
C ARG A 49 -0.74 5.32 -2.78
N VAL A 50 0.41 4.64 -2.78
CA VAL A 50 0.55 3.33 -3.42
C VAL A 50 0.49 2.27 -2.34
N ARG A 51 -0.50 1.38 -2.42
CA ARG A 51 -0.76 0.36 -1.41
C ARG A 51 -0.89 -1.01 -2.05
N VAL A 52 -0.27 -1.99 -1.41
CA VAL A 52 -0.42 -3.41 -1.78
C VAL A 52 -1.46 -4.02 -0.85
N GLY A 53 -2.47 -4.64 -1.41
CA GLY A 53 -3.51 -5.27 -0.63
C GLY A 53 -4.88 -5.11 -1.25
N PRO A 54 -5.93 -5.51 -0.52
CA PRO A 54 -5.94 -5.94 0.88
C PRO A 54 -5.30 -7.31 1.09
N LEU A 55 -4.68 -7.49 2.27
CA LEU A 55 -4.01 -8.72 2.64
C LEU A 55 -4.78 -9.38 3.79
N SER A 56 -4.70 -10.71 3.83
CA SER A 56 -5.57 -11.49 4.72
C SER A 56 -5.04 -11.65 6.13
N ASN A 57 -3.73 -11.63 6.32
CA ASN A 57 -3.16 -11.92 7.63
C ASN A 57 -1.81 -11.25 7.78
N VAL A 58 -1.34 -11.22 9.03
CA VAL A 58 -0.10 -10.54 9.38
C VAL A 58 1.11 -11.19 8.74
N ALA A 59 1.14 -12.52 8.66
CA ALA A 59 2.27 -13.22 8.06
C ALA A 59 2.46 -12.84 6.61
N GLU A 60 1.36 -12.75 5.86
CA GLU A 60 1.39 -12.30 4.47
C GLU A 60 1.85 -10.85 4.38
N ALA A 61 1.32 -10.00 5.28
CA ALA A 61 1.69 -8.60 5.29
C ALA A 61 3.18 -8.41 5.56
N ASP A 62 3.73 -9.16 6.53
CA ASP A 62 5.15 -9.07 6.85
C ASP A 62 6.03 -9.47 5.66
N ARG A 63 5.64 -10.54 4.97
CA ARG A 63 6.39 -11.02 3.80
C ARG A 63 6.39 -10.00 2.68
N ILE A 64 5.22 -9.40 2.43
CA ILE A 64 5.10 -8.40 1.37
C ILE A 64 5.81 -7.11 1.76
N LEU A 65 5.73 -6.71 3.02
CA LEU A 65 6.46 -5.56 3.52
C LEU A 65 7.96 -5.73 3.26
N ASP A 66 8.50 -6.91 3.58
CA ASP A 66 9.91 -7.18 3.34
C ASP A 66 10.26 -7.06 1.85
N SER A 67 9.41 -7.60 0.98
CA SER A 67 9.61 -7.50 -0.47
C SER A 67 9.61 -6.05 -0.95
N VAL A 68 8.70 -5.24 -0.42
CA VAL A 68 8.58 -3.84 -0.81
C VAL A 68 9.80 -3.06 -0.35
N ILE A 69 10.25 -3.31 0.88
CA ILE A 69 11.46 -2.67 1.41
C ILE A 69 12.68 -3.05 0.56
N ARG A 70 12.82 -4.31 0.20
CA ARG A 70 13.92 -4.78 -0.64
C ARG A 70 13.89 -4.19 -2.03
N ALA A 71 12.72 -3.84 -2.51
CA ALA A 71 12.58 -3.19 -3.82
C ALA A 71 13.03 -1.72 -3.78
N GLY A 72 13.37 -1.20 -2.62
CA GLY A 72 13.91 0.14 -2.47
C GLY A 72 13.01 1.12 -1.72
N TYR A 73 11.83 0.67 -1.28
CA TYR A 73 10.86 1.55 -0.62
C TYR A 73 10.98 1.39 0.89
N GLN A 74 12.02 1.97 1.46
CA GLN A 74 12.38 1.75 2.86
C GLN A 74 11.42 2.40 3.85
N ASN A 75 10.58 3.31 3.40
CA ASN A 75 9.56 3.93 4.24
C ASN A 75 8.23 3.18 4.18
N ALA A 76 8.21 2.03 3.53
CA ALA A 76 7.01 1.21 3.48
C ALA A 76 6.59 0.76 4.88
N ARG A 77 5.27 0.66 5.06
CA ARG A 77 4.72 0.28 6.37
C ARG A 77 3.38 -0.40 6.22
N ILE A 78 3.01 -1.15 7.27
CA ILE A 78 1.72 -1.82 7.33
C ILE A 78 0.67 -0.81 7.77
N ILE A 79 -0.43 -0.76 7.03
CA ILE A 79 -1.59 0.05 7.36
C ILE A 79 -2.75 -0.88 7.65
N ILE A 80 -3.45 -0.63 8.74
CA ILE A 80 -4.62 -1.41 9.14
C ILE A 80 -5.85 -0.54 8.94
N GLU A 81 -6.81 -1.06 8.18
CA GLU A 81 -8.07 -0.35 7.94
C GLU A 81 -9.28 -1.24 8.11
#